data_0ce5ab3371cb315a046408f57c9c21e3
#
_entry.id   0ce5ab3371cb315a046408f57c9c21e3
#
_cell.length_a   1.000
_cell.length_b   1.000
_cell.length_c   1.000
_cell.angle_alpha   90.00
_cell.angle_beta   90.00
_cell.angle_gamma   90.00
#
_symmetry.space_group_name_H-M   'P 1'
#
loop_
_entity.id
_entity.type
_entity.pdbx_description
1 polymer ?
#
loop_
_entity_poly.entity_id
_entity_poly.type
_entity_poly.pdbx_seq_one_letter_code
_entity_poly.pdbx_strand_id
1 'polypeptide(L)'
;MRIAQKKQAEEFVELLGQAHEEIRSAMEKKNIPAAMSLLADCQDGAIALGDLIESAEGEGAATIPFLEGYCELVYGIHQSLAAEMEGGNPVRADKAYKTLRQGHIRISNSIAHDVEVRREVVFLPYKASMWDSLESVWKAADEDPGCDAYVVPIPYYDKNPDGSFRELHYEGGEYPEYVPVVWYGDYDFEARRPDMVFIHNPYDECNIVTRVLPFFYSKNLKQ
;
A
#
# COMPACT_ATOMS: atom_id res chain seq x y z
N MET A 1 -3.14 -6.16 2.76
CA MET A 1 -2.74 -4.90 2.05
C MET A 1 -2.51 -3.77 3.05
N ARG A 2 -1.58 -2.84 2.79
CA ARG A 2 -1.37 -1.66 3.66
C ARG A 2 -2.45 -0.60 3.46
N ILE A 3 -2.69 0.24 4.50
CA ILE A 3 -3.72 1.31 4.46
C ILE A 3 -3.55 2.22 3.25
N ALA A 4 -2.32 2.67 2.97
CA ALA A 4 -2.03 3.56 1.85
C ALA A 4 -2.33 2.90 0.48
N GLN A 5 -2.01 1.62 0.33
CA GLN A 5 -2.31 0.87 -0.90
C GLN A 5 -3.81 0.64 -1.09
N LYS A 6 -4.55 0.32 0.00
CA LYS A 6 -6.01 0.18 -0.06
C LYS A 6 -6.67 1.50 -0.46
N LYS A 7 -6.21 2.61 0.13
CA LYS A 7 -6.70 3.93 -0.25
C LYS A 7 -6.42 4.26 -1.71
N GLN A 8 -5.22 3.92 -2.21
CA GLN A 8 -4.87 4.08 -3.62
C GLN A 8 -5.79 3.23 -4.52
N ALA A 9 -6.09 1.99 -4.12
CA ALA A 9 -7.00 1.13 -4.86
C ALA A 9 -8.43 1.70 -4.89
N GLU A 10 -8.92 2.23 -3.77
CA GLU A 10 -10.23 2.90 -3.67
C GLU A 10 -10.30 4.15 -4.56
N GLU A 11 -9.27 5.00 -4.53
CA GLU A 11 -9.17 6.18 -5.41
C GLU A 11 -9.15 5.79 -6.90
N PHE A 12 -8.48 4.69 -7.23
CA PHE A 12 -8.44 4.17 -8.59
C PHE A 12 -9.82 3.72 -9.08
N VAL A 13 -10.56 3.02 -8.24
CA VAL A 13 -11.96 2.60 -8.54
C VAL A 13 -12.86 3.81 -8.72
N GLU A 14 -12.68 4.87 -7.94
CA GLU A 14 -13.44 6.11 -8.12
C GLU A 14 -13.18 6.75 -9.51
N LEU A 15 -11.92 6.76 -9.95
CA LEU A 15 -11.56 7.24 -11.30
C LEU A 15 -12.20 6.40 -12.41
N LEU A 16 -12.27 5.08 -12.26
CA LEU A 16 -13.01 4.22 -13.20
C LEU A 16 -14.50 4.62 -13.27
N GLY A 17 -15.11 4.94 -12.12
CA GLY A 17 -16.50 5.41 -12.07
C GLY A 17 -16.70 6.72 -12.83
N GLN A 18 -15.77 7.67 -12.73
CA GLN A 18 -15.79 8.94 -13.49
C GLN A 18 -15.64 8.69 -15.00
N ALA A 19 -14.71 7.81 -15.39
CA ALA A 19 -14.52 7.44 -16.80
C ALA A 19 -15.81 6.82 -17.41
N HIS A 20 -16.62 6.08 -16.65
CA HIS A 20 -17.88 5.55 -17.15
C HIS A 20 -18.90 6.64 -17.53
N GLU A 21 -18.95 7.73 -16.77
CA GLU A 21 -19.81 8.87 -17.14
C GLU A 21 -19.32 9.57 -18.41
N GLU A 22 -18.01 9.67 -18.59
CA GLU A 22 -17.41 10.24 -19.80
C GLU A 22 -17.66 9.34 -21.02
N ILE A 23 -17.51 8.01 -20.87
CA ILE A 23 -17.86 7.03 -21.92
C ILE A 23 -19.30 7.19 -22.33
N ARG A 24 -20.24 7.24 -21.36
CA ARG A 24 -21.65 7.45 -21.62
C ARG A 24 -21.88 8.74 -22.40
N SER A 25 -21.30 9.86 -21.95
CA SER A 25 -21.41 11.17 -22.61
C SER A 25 -20.85 11.14 -24.04
N ALA A 26 -19.72 10.48 -24.28
CA ALA A 26 -19.13 10.33 -25.61
C ALA A 26 -20.06 9.53 -26.54
N MET A 27 -20.63 8.43 -26.06
CA MET A 27 -21.59 7.62 -26.83
C MET A 27 -22.87 8.39 -27.16
N GLU A 28 -23.44 9.15 -26.20
CA GLU A 28 -24.63 10.00 -26.43
C GLU A 28 -24.38 11.07 -27.49
N LYS A 29 -23.14 11.62 -27.52
CA LYS A 29 -22.68 12.58 -28.55
C LYS A 29 -22.26 11.93 -29.87
N LYS A 30 -22.36 10.59 -29.98
CA LYS A 30 -21.90 9.80 -31.13
C LYS A 30 -20.42 9.95 -31.43
N ASN A 31 -19.62 10.26 -30.42
CA ASN A 31 -18.15 10.27 -30.50
C ASN A 31 -17.59 8.89 -30.14
N ILE A 32 -17.85 7.92 -31.02
CA ILE A 32 -17.48 6.51 -30.80
C ILE A 32 -15.95 6.34 -30.59
N PRO A 33 -15.07 7.01 -31.39
CA PRO A 33 -13.63 6.88 -31.17
C PRO A 33 -13.20 7.32 -29.75
N ALA A 34 -13.76 8.39 -29.21
CA ALA A 34 -13.46 8.82 -27.85
C ALA A 34 -13.96 7.83 -26.80
N ALA A 35 -15.17 7.27 -26.99
CA ALA A 35 -15.69 6.23 -26.10
C ALA A 35 -14.81 4.96 -26.10
N MET A 36 -14.30 4.56 -27.25
CA MET A 36 -13.39 3.40 -27.38
C MET A 36 -12.04 3.65 -26.72
N SER A 37 -11.47 4.88 -26.86
CA SER A 37 -10.23 5.25 -26.17
C SER A 37 -10.41 5.17 -24.63
N LEU A 38 -11.47 5.75 -24.10
CA LEU A 38 -11.76 5.71 -22.66
C LEU A 38 -12.00 4.26 -22.14
N LEU A 39 -12.60 3.40 -22.96
CA LEU A 39 -12.74 1.98 -22.63
C LEU A 39 -11.37 1.28 -22.56
N ALA A 40 -10.45 1.57 -23.47
CA ALA A 40 -9.08 1.05 -23.42
C ALA A 40 -8.36 1.54 -22.15
N ASP A 41 -8.46 2.84 -21.83
CA ASP A 41 -7.89 3.40 -20.59
C ASP A 41 -8.47 2.74 -19.33
N CYS A 42 -9.78 2.41 -19.34
CA CYS A 42 -10.41 1.67 -18.24
C CYS A 42 -9.86 0.24 -18.11
N GLN A 43 -9.57 -0.43 -19.23
CA GLN A 43 -9.00 -1.77 -19.22
C GLN A 43 -7.57 -1.76 -18.68
N ASP A 44 -6.73 -0.85 -19.16
CA ASP A 44 -5.36 -0.68 -18.68
C ASP A 44 -5.34 -0.33 -17.19
N GLY A 45 -6.26 0.53 -16.76
CA GLY A 45 -6.45 0.86 -15.37
C GLY A 45 -6.85 -0.34 -14.49
N ALA A 46 -7.76 -1.17 -14.96
CA ALA A 46 -8.18 -2.37 -14.22
C ALA A 46 -7.04 -3.38 -14.09
N ILE A 47 -6.19 -3.52 -15.12
CA ILE A 47 -4.98 -4.36 -15.08
C ILE A 47 -3.99 -3.81 -14.04
N ALA A 48 -3.68 -2.51 -14.08
CA ALA A 48 -2.78 -1.89 -13.11
C ALA A 48 -3.29 -2.00 -11.65
N LEU A 49 -4.60 -1.94 -11.45
CA LEU A 49 -5.22 -2.18 -10.15
C LEU A 49 -5.08 -3.66 -9.73
N GLY A 50 -5.20 -4.59 -10.65
CA GLY A 50 -4.93 -6.01 -10.42
C GLY A 50 -3.50 -6.26 -9.95
N ASP A 51 -2.52 -5.71 -10.65
CA ASP A 51 -1.10 -5.80 -10.30
C ASP A 51 -0.81 -5.22 -8.90
N LEU A 52 -1.44 -4.09 -8.55
CA LEU A 52 -1.33 -3.49 -7.21
C LEU A 52 -1.88 -4.44 -6.12
N ILE A 53 -3.04 -5.05 -6.37
CA ILE A 53 -3.69 -5.96 -5.41
C ILE A 53 -2.89 -7.25 -5.28
N GLU A 54 -2.47 -7.87 -6.39
CA GLU A 54 -1.68 -9.11 -6.36
C GLU A 54 -0.32 -8.91 -5.69
N SER A 55 0.33 -7.78 -5.92
CA SER A 55 1.60 -7.47 -5.25
C SER A 55 1.46 -7.34 -3.74
N ALA A 56 0.29 -6.94 -3.25
CA ALA A 56 0.02 -6.69 -1.84
C ALA A 56 -0.61 -7.88 -1.10
N GLU A 57 -1.48 -8.65 -1.76
CA GLU A 57 -2.27 -9.75 -1.17
C GLU A 57 -1.80 -11.14 -1.64
N GLY A 58 -0.99 -11.19 -2.70
CA GLY A 58 -0.55 -12.42 -3.34
C GLY A 58 -1.49 -12.92 -4.45
N GLU A 59 -1.02 -13.97 -5.15
CA GLU A 59 -1.80 -14.63 -6.18
C GLU A 59 -3.11 -15.21 -5.62
N GLY A 60 -4.22 -14.96 -6.31
CA GLY A 60 -5.54 -15.46 -5.92
C GLY A 60 -6.31 -14.55 -4.98
N ALA A 61 -5.92 -13.28 -4.84
CA ALA A 61 -6.70 -12.27 -4.11
C ALA A 61 -8.15 -12.24 -4.60
N ALA A 62 -9.11 -12.13 -3.64
CA ALA A 62 -10.54 -12.25 -3.90
C ALA A 62 -11.08 -11.24 -4.92
N THR A 63 -10.41 -10.11 -5.09
CA THR A 63 -10.79 -9.04 -6.02
C THR A 63 -10.43 -9.35 -7.48
N ILE A 64 -9.42 -10.18 -7.75
CA ILE A 64 -8.91 -10.45 -9.10
C ILE A 64 -10.00 -10.98 -10.06
N PRO A 65 -10.84 -11.98 -9.70
CA PRO A 65 -11.91 -12.44 -10.59
C PRO A 65 -12.91 -11.35 -10.98
N PHE A 66 -13.12 -10.34 -10.12
CA PHE A 66 -14.01 -9.21 -10.43
C PHE A 66 -13.36 -8.23 -11.41
N LEU A 67 -12.04 -8.03 -11.32
CA LEU A 67 -11.28 -7.21 -12.27
C LEU A 67 -11.19 -7.89 -13.64
N GLU A 68 -10.94 -9.20 -13.69
CA GLU A 68 -10.95 -9.98 -14.92
C GLU A 68 -12.33 -9.90 -15.62
N GLY A 69 -13.41 -10.16 -14.86
CA GLY A 69 -14.76 -10.03 -15.38
C GLY A 69 -15.10 -8.61 -15.85
N TYR A 70 -14.56 -7.58 -15.20
CA TYR A 70 -14.71 -6.19 -15.64
C TYR A 70 -13.96 -5.93 -16.96
N CYS A 71 -12.74 -6.43 -17.13
CA CYS A 71 -12.01 -6.34 -18.39
C CYS A 71 -12.76 -7.02 -19.55
N GLU A 72 -13.40 -8.16 -19.30
CA GLU A 72 -14.26 -8.83 -20.29
C GLU A 72 -15.48 -7.97 -20.69
N LEU A 73 -16.11 -7.28 -19.72
CA LEU A 73 -17.23 -6.37 -19.98
C LEU A 73 -16.77 -5.16 -20.83
N VAL A 74 -15.66 -4.55 -20.46
CA VAL A 74 -15.05 -3.42 -21.21
C VAL A 74 -14.72 -3.84 -22.63
N TYR A 75 -14.06 -4.96 -22.81
CA TYR A 75 -13.71 -5.52 -24.13
C TYR A 75 -14.96 -5.80 -24.97
N GLY A 76 -16.00 -6.40 -24.39
CA GLY A 76 -17.25 -6.70 -25.09
C GLY A 76 -17.97 -5.44 -25.59
N ILE A 77 -17.97 -4.36 -24.79
CA ILE A 77 -18.53 -3.07 -25.19
C ILE A 77 -17.69 -2.44 -26.31
N HIS A 78 -16.35 -2.46 -26.15
CA HIS A 78 -15.43 -1.96 -27.17
C HIS A 78 -15.62 -2.64 -28.53
N GLN A 79 -15.72 -3.98 -28.55
CA GLN A 79 -15.98 -4.73 -29.76
C GLN A 79 -17.34 -4.39 -30.39
N SER A 80 -18.36 -4.17 -29.55
CA SER A 80 -19.68 -3.78 -30.03
C SER A 80 -19.69 -2.38 -30.68
N LEU A 81 -18.91 -1.45 -30.14
CA LEU A 81 -18.72 -0.10 -30.73
C LEU A 81 -17.91 -0.15 -32.02
N ALA A 82 -16.87 -1.00 -32.10
CA ALA A 82 -16.12 -1.21 -33.33
C ALA A 82 -17.04 -1.76 -34.47
N ALA A 83 -17.88 -2.74 -34.14
CA ALA A 83 -18.87 -3.26 -35.10
C ALA A 83 -19.89 -2.20 -35.54
N GLU A 84 -20.33 -1.30 -34.63
CA GLU A 84 -21.20 -0.18 -34.99
C GLU A 84 -20.54 0.75 -36.01
N MET A 85 -19.25 1.03 -35.88
CA MET A 85 -18.51 1.86 -36.85
C MET A 85 -18.43 1.22 -38.25
N GLU A 86 -18.46 -0.11 -38.32
CA GLU A 86 -18.46 -0.89 -39.57
C GLU A 86 -19.87 -1.11 -40.16
N GLY A 87 -20.90 -0.45 -39.58
CA GLY A 87 -22.29 -0.55 -40.04
C GLY A 87 -23.15 -1.58 -39.31
N GLY A 88 -22.68 -2.07 -38.17
CA GLY A 88 -23.42 -2.94 -37.28
C GLY A 88 -24.55 -2.24 -36.50
N ASN A 89 -25.15 -2.97 -35.58
CA ASN A 89 -26.24 -2.42 -34.76
C ASN A 89 -25.72 -1.36 -33.78
N PRO A 90 -26.48 -0.25 -33.57
CA PRO A 90 -26.08 0.79 -32.64
C PRO A 90 -26.07 0.28 -31.20
N VAL A 91 -25.04 0.64 -30.46
CA VAL A 91 -24.89 0.33 -29.03
C VAL A 91 -25.58 1.40 -28.20
N ARG A 92 -26.46 0.97 -27.30
CA ARG A 92 -27.17 1.91 -26.43
C ARG A 92 -26.27 2.35 -25.28
N ALA A 93 -26.01 3.65 -25.16
CA ALA A 93 -25.19 4.25 -24.10
C ALA A 93 -25.65 3.86 -22.70
N ASP A 94 -26.96 3.91 -22.42
CA ASP A 94 -27.52 3.50 -21.12
C ASP A 94 -27.27 2.04 -20.78
N LYS A 95 -27.27 1.14 -21.77
CA LYS A 95 -27.01 -0.29 -21.55
C LYS A 95 -25.54 -0.49 -21.24
N ALA A 96 -24.63 0.11 -22.02
CA ALA A 96 -23.18 0.06 -21.79
C ALA A 96 -22.83 0.60 -20.41
N TYR A 97 -23.35 1.78 -20.07
CA TYR A 97 -23.15 2.39 -18.76
C TYR A 97 -23.63 1.50 -17.59
N LYS A 98 -24.83 0.94 -17.69
CA LYS A 98 -25.34 -0.02 -16.68
C LYS A 98 -24.41 -1.21 -16.48
N THR A 99 -23.90 -1.76 -17.58
CA THR A 99 -23.01 -2.92 -17.54
C THR A 99 -21.69 -2.57 -16.85
N LEU A 100 -21.05 -1.45 -17.23
CA LEU A 100 -19.82 -0.96 -16.61
C LEU A 100 -20.01 -0.68 -15.12
N ARG A 101 -21.12 -0.01 -14.76
CA ARG A 101 -21.45 0.31 -13.37
C ARG A 101 -21.64 -0.95 -12.51
N GLN A 102 -22.21 -2.02 -13.05
CA GLN A 102 -22.34 -3.28 -12.32
C GLN A 102 -20.99 -3.93 -12.03
N GLY A 103 -20.07 -3.92 -13.00
CA GLY A 103 -18.70 -4.37 -12.80
C GLY A 103 -17.97 -3.53 -11.75
N HIS A 104 -18.05 -2.21 -11.88
CA HIS A 104 -17.48 -1.25 -10.94
C HIS A 104 -17.97 -1.47 -9.48
N ILE A 105 -19.26 -1.65 -9.25
CA ILE A 105 -19.82 -1.90 -7.91
C ILE A 105 -19.26 -3.20 -7.32
N ARG A 106 -19.05 -4.25 -8.12
CA ARG A 106 -18.48 -5.52 -7.64
C ARG A 106 -17.03 -5.34 -7.20
N ILE A 107 -16.22 -4.64 -7.99
CA ILE A 107 -14.84 -4.33 -7.64
C ILE A 107 -14.78 -3.48 -6.37
N SER A 108 -15.56 -2.41 -6.31
CA SER A 108 -15.62 -1.51 -5.15
C SER A 108 -16.01 -2.26 -3.87
N ASN A 109 -17.02 -3.12 -3.92
CA ASN A 109 -17.45 -3.91 -2.78
C ASN A 109 -16.36 -4.92 -2.35
N SER A 110 -15.70 -5.57 -3.30
CA SER A 110 -14.63 -6.52 -2.97
C SER A 110 -13.45 -5.81 -2.32
N ILE A 111 -12.98 -4.67 -2.85
CA ILE A 111 -11.91 -3.89 -2.20
C ILE A 111 -12.32 -3.45 -0.80
N ALA A 112 -13.56 -3.01 -0.61
CA ALA A 112 -14.03 -2.55 0.69
C ALA A 112 -14.07 -3.66 1.75
N HIS A 113 -14.53 -4.88 1.37
CA HIS A 113 -14.88 -5.93 2.32
C HIS A 113 -13.96 -7.15 2.31
N ASP A 114 -13.33 -7.48 1.17
CA ASP A 114 -12.52 -8.68 1.03
C ASP A 114 -11.02 -8.38 1.19
N VAL A 115 -10.59 -7.11 1.02
CA VAL A 115 -9.20 -6.68 1.21
C VAL A 115 -8.97 -6.28 2.65
N GLU A 116 -8.23 -7.10 3.39
CA GLU A 116 -7.88 -6.81 4.78
C GLU A 116 -6.72 -5.79 4.86
N VAL A 117 -6.84 -4.86 5.82
CA VAL A 117 -5.79 -3.87 6.07
C VAL A 117 -4.84 -4.39 7.14
N ARG A 118 -3.53 -4.40 6.82
CA ARG A 118 -2.46 -4.69 7.77
C ARG A 118 -1.63 -3.43 8.02
N ARG A 119 -1.33 -3.18 9.30
CA ARG A 119 -0.49 -2.06 9.74
C ARG A 119 0.93 -2.54 9.92
N GLU A 120 1.89 -1.78 9.41
CA GLU A 120 3.30 -2.03 9.65
C GLU A 120 3.77 -1.26 10.87
N VAL A 121 4.26 -2.01 11.88
CA VAL A 121 4.71 -1.48 13.16
C VAL A 121 6.18 -1.79 13.33
N VAL A 122 7.01 -0.76 13.48
CA VAL A 122 8.46 -0.92 13.59
C VAL A 122 8.96 -0.48 14.95
N PHE A 123 9.78 -1.33 15.55
CA PHE A 123 10.44 -1.08 16.81
C PHE A 123 11.93 -0.80 16.55
N LEU A 124 12.44 0.34 17.00
CA LEU A 124 13.82 0.77 16.84
C LEU A 124 14.56 0.80 18.19
N PRO A 125 14.78 -0.34 18.81
CA PRO A 125 15.60 -0.39 20.01
C PRO A 125 17.06 -0.20 19.64
N TYR A 126 17.89 0.40 20.55
CA TYR A 126 19.32 0.55 20.32
C TYR A 126 20.18 -0.24 21.31
N LYS A 127 19.65 -0.59 22.49
CA LYS A 127 20.30 -1.46 23.46
C LYS A 127 19.46 -2.69 23.77
N ALA A 128 20.03 -3.86 23.64
CA ALA A 128 19.36 -5.13 23.97
C ALA A 128 18.92 -5.18 25.44
N SER A 129 19.73 -4.62 26.35
CA SER A 129 19.39 -4.52 27.78
C SER A 129 18.16 -3.65 28.11
N MET A 130 17.66 -2.89 27.16
CA MET A 130 16.45 -2.05 27.33
C MET A 130 15.23 -2.65 26.62
N TRP A 131 15.36 -3.83 26.01
CA TRP A 131 14.31 -4.49 25.24
C TRP A 131 13.02 -4.67 26.01
N ASP A 132 13.09 -5.03 27.29
CA ASP A 132 11.93 -5.23 28.16
C ASP A 132 10.92 -4.08 28.11
N SER A 133 11.36 -2.86 27.82
CA SER A 133 10.49 -1.68 27.74
C SER A 133 9.59 -1.66 26.50
N LEU A 134 9.96 -2.35 25.44
CA LEU A 134 9.21 -2.46 24.18
C LEU A 134 8.60 -3.84 23.94
N GLU A 135 9.10 -4.87 24.62
CA GLU A 135 8.76 -6.26 24.37
C GLU A 135 7.26 -6.54 24.47
N SER A 136 6.57 -6.02 25.49
CA SER A 136 5.14 -6.25 25.67
C SER A 136 4.29 -5.62 24.55
N VAL A 137 4.70 -4.47 24.04
CA VAL A 137 4.02 -3.80 22.92
C VAL A 137 4.31 -4.53 21.63
N TRP A 138 5.57 -4.98 21.44
CA TRP A 138 5.94 -5.79 20.30
C TRP A 138 5.16 -7.11 20.25
N LYS A 139 5.09 -7.85 21.35
CA LYS A 139 4.30 -9.09 21.42
C LYS A 139 2.84 -8.87 21.04
N ALA A 140 2.23 -7.79 21.54
CA ALA A 140 0.85 -7.47 21.20
C ALA A 140 0.68 -7.15 19.71
N ALA A 141 1.66 -6.50 19.07
CA ALA A 141 1.63 -6.23 17.63
C ALA A 141 1.94 -7.48 16.79
N ASP A 142 2.85 -8.33 17.24
CA ASP A 142 3.24 -9.57 16.56
C ASP A 142 2.12 -10.62 16.58
N GLU A 143 1.34 -10.66 17.66
CA GLU A 143 0.18 -11.54 17.82
C GLU A 143 -1.10 -11.02 17.12
N ASP A 144 -1.14 -9.75 16.75
CA ASP A 144 -2.30 -9.14 16.06
C ASP A 144 -2.27 -9.47 14.56
N PRO A 145 -3.27 -10.22 14.02
CA PRO A 145 -3.32 -10.55 12.59
C PRO A 145 -3.44 -9.31 11.68
N GLY A 146 -3.86 -8.17 12.21
CA GLY A 146 -3.92 -6.88 11.51
C GLY A 146 -2.59 -6.11 11.52
N CYS A 147 -1.50 -6.66 12.08
CA CYS A 147 -0.21 -6.02 12.16
C CYS A 147 0.91 -6.86 11.53
N ASP A 148 1.91 -6.16 10.96
CA ASP A 148 3.20 -6.70 10.58
C ASP A 148 4.25 -6.02 11.47
N ALA A 149 4.76 -6.73 12.50
CA ALA A 149 5.67 -6.19 13.49
C ALA A 149 7.13 -6.47 13.11
N TYR A 150 7.96 -5.42 13.08
CA TYR A 150 9.40 -5.53 12.78
C TYR A 150 10.23 -4.99 13.93
N VAL A 151 11.24 -5.77 14.36
CA VAL A 151 12.24 -5.31 15.31
C VAL A 151 13.53 -5.01 14.56
N VAL A 152 13.90 -3.75 14.52
CA VAL A 152 15.03 -3.23 13.76
C VAL A 152 15.99 -2.51 14.71
N PRO A 153 16.90 -3.23 15.38
CA PRO A 153 17.89 -2.60 16.25
C PRO A 153 18.73 -1.59 15.49
N ILE A 154 18.93 -0.41 16.09
CA ILE A 154 19.66 0.69 15.45
C ILE A 154 21.00 0.95 16.13
N PRO A 155 22.03 1.37 15.37
CA PRO A 155 23.34 1.65 15.92
C PRO A 155 23.34 2.95 16.73
N TYR A 156 24.24 3.01 17.74
CA TYR A 156 24.39 4.15 18.62
C TYR A 156 25.86 4.37 19.02
N TYR A 157 26.17 5.61 19.41
CA TYR A 157 27.44 5.97 20.02
C TYR A 157 27.26 6.17 21.53
N ASP A 158 28.21 5.72 22.32
CA ASP A 158 28.42 6.24 23.66
C ASP A 158 29.10 7.62 23.60
N LYS A 159 28.85 8.47 24.58
CA LYS A 159 29.42 9.80 24.67
C LYS A 159 30.44 9.90 25.81
N ASN A 160 31.49 10.68 25.58
CA ASN A 160 32.38 11.13 26.62
C ASN A 160 31.77 12.26 27.45
N PRO A 161 32.28 12.53 28.66
CA PRO A 161 31.82 13.64 29.47
C PRO A 161 31.94 15.04 28.81
N ASP A 162 32.88 15.18 27.85
CA ASP A 162 33.04 16.39 27.02
C ASP A 162 32.04 16.50 25.86
N GLY A 163 31.17 15.49 25.70
CA GLY A 163 30.16 15.41 24.65
C GLY A 163 30.64 14.82 23.32
N SER A 164 31.93 14.48 23.19
CA SER A 164 32.46 13.78 22.01
C SER A 164 31.93 12.37 21.92
N PHE A 165 31.90 11.82 20.69
CA PHE A 165 31.45 10.44 20.44
C PHE A 165 32.62 9.47 20.70
N ARG A 166 32.22 8.32 21.27
CA ARG A 166 33.10 7.14 21.39
C ARG A 166 32.87 6.21 20.18
N GLU A 167 33.07 4.93 20.37
CA GLU A 167 32.88 3.96 19.31
C GLU A 167 31.38 3.75 18.97
N LEU A 168 31.11 3.32 17.75
CA LEU A 168 29.78 2.93 17.28
C LEU A 168 29.49 1.51 17.73
N HIS A 169 28.35 1.32 18.39
CA HIS A 169 27.84 0.04 18.84
C HIS A 169 26.64 -0.41 18.02
N TYR A 170 26.51 -1.72 17.84
CA TYR A 170 25.34 -2.37 17.28
C TYR A 170 25.09 -3.68 18.02
N GLU A 171 23.94 -3.79 18.69
CA GLU A 171 23.61 -4.92 19.57
C GLU A 171 22.55 -5.86 18.96
N GLY A 172 22.33 -5.86 17.63
CA GLY A 172 21.30 -6.69 16.98
C GLY A 172 21.45 -8.19 17.22
N GLY A 173 22.66 -8.70 17.49
CA GLY A 173 22.91 -10.10 17.84
C GLY A 173 22.72 -10.45 19.32
N GLU A 174 22.38 -9.49 20.18
CA GLU A 174 22.26 -9.67 21.64
C GLU A 174 20.80 -9.79 22.10
N TYR A 175 19.84 -9.71 21.17
CA TYR A 175 18.42 -9.88 21.46
C TYR A 175 18.06 -11.35 21.69
N PRO A 176 17.01 -11.66 22.49
CA PRO A 176 16.57 -13.02 22.67
C PRO A 176 16.25 -13.74 21.35
N GLU A 177 16.53 -15.05 21.26
CA GLU A 177 16.36 -15.84 20.04
C GLU A 177 14.92 -15.83 19.47
N TYR A 178 13.92 -15.60 20.33
CA TYR A 178 12.52 -15.51 19.90
C TYR A 178 12.15 -14.19 19.25
N VAL A 179 13.03 -13.18 19.26
CA VAL A 179 12.81 -11.87 18.63
C VAL A 179 13.36 -11.89 17.21
N PRO A 180 12.50 -11.80 16.18
CA PRO A 180 12.95 -11.79 14.79
C PRO A 180 13.58 -10.43 14.44
N VAL A 181 14.88 -10.31 14.66
CA VAL A 181 15.64 -9.09 14.40
C VAL A 181 15.90 -8.93 12.90
N VAL A 182 15.56 -7.77 12.37
CA VAL A 182 15.93 -7.33 11.02
C VAL A 182 17.10 -6.34 11.11
N TRP A 183 18.14 -6.54 10.31
CA TRP A 183 19.25 -5.60 10.27
C TRP A 183 18.80 -4.25 9.70
N TYR A 184 19.16 -3.14 10.35
CA TYR A 184 18.70 -1.80 9.98
C TYR A 184 19.05 -1.38 8.53
N GLY A 185 20.07 -1.97 7.92
CA GLY A 185 20.44 -1.75 6.52
C GLY A 185 19.53 -2.46 5.51
N ASP A 186 18.78 -3.48 5.94
CA ASP A 186 17.87 -4.25 5.11
C ASP A 186 16.43 -3.71 5.20
N TYR A 187 16.16 -2.80 6.14
CA TYR A 187 14.84 -2.20 6.29
C TYR A 187 14.79 -0.83 5.60
N ASP A 188 14.14 -0.78 4.44
CA ASP A 188 13.96 0.46 3.68
C ASP A 188 12.77 1.27 4.21
N PHE A 189 13.06 2.27 5.04
CA PHE A 189 12.05 3.17 5.64
C PHE A 189 11.33 4.03 4.61
N GLU A 190 12.01 4.46 3.54
CA GLU A 190 11.41 5.33 2.52
C GLU A 190 10.43 4.57 1.63
N ALA A 191 10.77 3.34 1.26
CA ALA A 191 9.89 2.49 0.47
C ALA A 191 8.75 1.90 1.32
N ARG A 192 9.05 1.48 2.54
CA ARG A 192 8.10 0.77 3.40
C ARG A 192 7.11 1.69 4.11
N ARG A 193 7.53 2.87 4.55
CA ARG A 193 6.69 3.87 5.25
C ARG A 193 5.83 3.24 6.36
N PRO A 194 6.42 2.75 7.45
CA PRO A 194 5.68 2.07 8.51
C PRO A 194 4.59 2.95 9.11
N ASP A 195 3.44 2.38 9.47
CA ASP A 195 2.31 3.11 10.05
C ASP A 195 2.60 3.60 11.48
N MET A 196 3.46 2.86 12.21
CA MET A 196 3.90 3.21 13.57
C MET A 196 5.38 2.90 13.75
N VAL A 197 6.06 3.79 14.46
CA VAL A 197 7.47 3.61 14.83
C VAL A 197 7.62 3.80 16.34
N PHE A 198 8.14 2.78 17.03
CA PHE A 198 8.47 2.83 18.46
C PHE A 198 9.97 3.03 18.65
N ILE A 199 10.36 4.01 19.46
CA ILE A 199 11.75 4.33 19.77
C ILE A 199 11.98 4.33 21.28
N HIS A 200 13.19 3.94 21.71
CA HIS A 200 13.56 3.97 23.14
C HIS A 200 13.74 5.40 23.70
N ASN A 201 14.30 6.27 22.89
CA ASN A 201 14.73 7.58 23.38
C ASN A 201 14.31 8.69 22.42
N PRO A 202 13.28 9.47 22.78
CA PRO A 202 12.80 10.57 21.96
C PRO A 202 13.64 11.85 22.07
N TYR A 203 14.68 11.85 22.92
CA TYR A 203 15.47 13.05 23.20
C TYR A 203 16.57 13.36 22.16
N ASP A 204 16.74 12.49 21.14
CA ASP A 204 17.57 12.72 19.96
C ASP A 204 18.95 13.39 20.30
N GLU A 205 19.12 14.68 19.96
CA GLU A 205 20.32 15.45 20.17
C GLU A 205 20.59 15.82 21.63
N CYS A 206 19.58 15.73 22.50
CA CYS A 206 19.67 16.15 23.90
C CYS A 206 20.19 15.05 24.85
N ASN A 207 20.27 13.79 24.39
CA ASN A 207 20.81 12.70 25.21
C ASN A 207 22.31 12.91 25.44
N ILE A 208 22.70 12.95 26.71
CA ILE A 208 24.11 13.22 27.15
C ILE A 208 24.93 11.94 27.28
N VAL A 209 24.30 10.76 27.26
CA VAL A 209 24.97 9.46 27.50
C VAL A 209 25.22 8.71 26.20
N THR A 210 24.21 8.66 25.34
CA THR A 210 24.24 7.94 24.07
C THR A 210 23.72 8.81 22.93
N ARG A 211 24.06 8.43 21.70
CA ARG A 211 23.54 9.09 20.50
C ARG A 211 23.31 8.06 19.40
N VAL A 212 22.06 7.93 18.93
CA VAL A 212 21.75 7.17 17.71
C VAL A 212 22.15 7.97 16.46
N LEU A 213 22.23 7.32 15.31
CA LEU A 213 22.50 8.02 14.05
C LEU A 213 21.40 9.05 13.74
N PRO A 214 21.76 10.21 13.15
CA PRO A 214 20.79 11.28 12.85
C PRO A 214 19.58 10.84 12.01
N PHE A 215 19.75 9.83 11.16
CA PHE A 215 18.65 9.24 10.40
C PHE A 215 17.50 8.75 11.31
N PHE A 216 17.83 8.15 12.46
CA PHE A 216 16.88 7.59 13.41
C PHE A 216 16.35 8.59 14.46
N TYR A 217 16.61 9.88 14.30
CA TYR A 217 15.99 10.87 15.17
C TYR A 217 14.49 10.96 14.94
N SER A 218 13.70 11.13 16.00
CA SER A 218 12.25 11.23 15.93
C SER A 218 11.76 12.28 14.94
N LYS A 219 12.49 13.41 14.84
CA LYS A 219 12.19 14.48 13.88
C LYS A 219 12.43 14.10 12.41
N ASN A 220 13.29 13.11 12.14
CA ASN A 220 13.68 12.66 10.79
C ASN A 220 12.87 11.43 10.34
N LEU A 221 12.22 10.71 11.27
CA LEU A 221 11.33 9.58 11.01
C LEU A 221 9.90 10.01 10.65
N LYS A 222 9.66 11.30 10.50
CA LYS A 222 8.36 11.83 10.08
C LYS A 222 8.09 11.43 8.64
N GLN A 223 6.94 10.84 8.43
CA GLN A 223 6.39 10.47 7.12
C GLN A 223 5.47 11.57 6.60
#